data_8e5e9d7bee0504f428c915b75505e69f
#
_entry.id   8e5e9d7bee0504f428c915b75505e69f
#
_cell.length_a   1.000
_cell.length_b   1.000
_cell.length_c   1.000
_cell.angle_alpha   90.00
_cell.angle_beta   90.00
_cell.angle_gamma   90.00
#
_symmetry.space_group_name_H-M   'P 1'
#
loop_
_entity.id
_entity.type
_entity.pdbx_description
1 polymer ?
#
loop_
_entity_poly.entity_id
_entity_poly.type
_entity_poly.pdbx_seq_one_letter_code
_entity_poly.pdbx_strand_id
1 'polypeptide(L)'
;KTSPVYSVEEAGKDYVVLGDGELGLTKRISFGDSPYELSIYDESLFGVDGKIFAGLYRTGGRALDLKRDALDGGMMNNSSYEGVAISSEQDPYDTSRLSRVDDKKEVLTRAGWIAFVQKYFFAALIGSDEYIYNYYVLPKESGVYRMGYTVESSSSSNVAKSHEHRLFVGPKIRKDLMQRAENLELSIDMGWFWFLAQPMVLVMDWINGYLNNWGLTIIVFTILIKLLFWPVTAKSFRSMAAMRKITPELNEVKEIYKDDRQKQAN
;
A
#
# COMPACT_ATOMS: atom_id res chain seq x y z
N LYS A 1 3.73 24.22 24.53
CA LYS A 1 3.28 22.80 24.59
C LYS A 1 4.51 21.95 24.86
N THR A 2 4.59 21.40 26.07
CA THR A 2 5.67 20.50 26.46
C THR A 2 5.44 19.16 25.76
N SER A 3 6.43 18.66 25.07
CA SER A 3 6.38 17.29 24.53
C SER A 3 6.68 16.31 25.66
N PRO A 4 5.99 15.16 25.76
CA PRO A 4 6.27 14.18 26.79
C PRO A 4 7.69 13.64 26.67
N VAL A 5 8.35 13.46 27.80
CA VAL A 5 9.67 12.85 27.93
C VAL A 5 9.52 11.54 28.67
N TYR A 6 9.44 10.45 27.91
CA TYR A 6 9.23 9.13 28.47
C TYR A 6 10.53 8.55 29.05
N SER A 7 10.42 7.96 30.24
CA SER A 7 11.42 7.08 30.83
C SER A 7 10.92 5.65 30.87
N VAL A 8 11.84 4.68 30.83
CA VAL A 8 11.46 3.26 30.97
C VAL A 8 11.13 3.00 32.43
N GLU A 9 9.89 2.64 32.72
CA GLU A 9 9.42 2.26 34.06
C GLU A 9 9.54 0.75 34.29
N GLU A 10 9.19 -0.04 33.26
CA GLU A 10 9.24 -1.49 33.33
C GLU A 10 9.62 -2.04 31.95
N ALA A 11 10.38 -3.14 31.91
CA ALA A 11 10.72 -3.85 30.71
C ALA A 11 10.63 -5.36 30.95
N GLY A 12 9.78 -6.03 30.19
CA GLY A 12 9.64 -7.47 30.13
C GLY A 12 10.29 -8.06 28.87
N LYS A 13 10.06 -9.35 28.67
CA LYS A 13 10.56 -10.04 27.48
C LYS A 13 9.86 -9.57 26.19
N ASP A 14 8.54 -9.32 26.28
CA ASP A 14 7.68 -9.08 25.13
C ASP A 14 6.96 -7.72 25.24
N TYR A 15 7.34 -6.87 26.21
CA TYR A 15 6.75 -5.56 26.39
C TYR A 15 7.73 -4.57 27.06
N VAL A 16 7.43 -3.30 26.88
CA VAL A 16 8.05 -2.18 27.61
C VAL A 16 6.97 -1.20 28.05
N VAL A 17 7.11 -0.69 29.27
CA VAL A 17 6.27 0.38 29.83
C VAL A 17 7.11 1.63 29.93
N LEU A 18 6.63 2.69 29.35
CA LEU A 18 7.23 4.01 29.33
C LEU A 18 6.31 4.96 30.08
N GLY A 19 6.86 5.76 31.00
CA GLY A 19 6.11 6.74 31.77
C GLY A 19 6.69 8.14 31.68
N ASP A 20 5.81 9.12 31.77
CA ASP A 20 6.12 10.52 32.00
C ASP A 20 5.40 10.96 33.27
N GLY A 21 6.11 10.98 34.37
CA GLY A 21 5.54 11.30 35.69
C GLY A 21 5.06 12.76 35.84
N GLU A 22 5.60 13.68 35.05
CA GLU A 22 5.17 15.09 35.09
C GLU A 22 3.82 15.27 34.39
N LEU A 23 3.61 14.56 33.30
CA LEU A 23 2.38 14.62 32.52
C LEU A 23 1.37 13.50 32.87
N GLY A 24 1.75 12.59 33.78
CA GLY A 24 0.91 11.46 34.17
C GLY A 24 0.52 10.57 32.99
N LEU A 25 1.46 10.37 32.06
CA LEU A 25 1.26 9.57 30.86
C LEU A 25 1.99 8.25 30.99
N THR A 26 1.31 7.17 30.70
CA THR A 26 1.91 5.82 30.60
C THR A 26 1.65 5.25 29.23
N LYS A 27 2.67 4.66 28.66
CA LYS A 27 2.61 3.99 27.36
C LYS A 27 3.17 2.57 27.47
N ARG A 28 2.33 1.58 27.26
CA ARG A 28 2.75 0.19 27.18
C ARG A 28 2.84 -0.24 25.72
N ILE A 29 3.99 -0.72 25.31
CA ILE A 29 4.23 -1.28 23.99
C ILE A 29 4.50 -2.76 24.15
N SER A 30 3.71 -3.61 23.50
CA SER A 30 3.87 -5.06 23.52
C SER A 30 3.80 -5.62 22.10
N PHE A 31 4.43 -6.78 21.89
CA PHE A 31 4.22 -7.52 20.67
C PHE A 31 2.77 -8.00 20.59
N GLY A 32 2.17 -7.82 19.42
CA GLY A 32 0.84 -8.34 19.11
C GLY A 32 0.87 -9.84 18.76
N ASP A 33 -0.24 -10.32 18.22
CA ASP A 33 -0.40 -11.74 17.83
C ASP A 33 0.53 -12.16 16.65
N SER A 34 1.23 -11.22 16.08
CA SER A 34 2.11 -11.41 14.92
C SER A 34 3.46 -10.74 15.13
N PRO A 35 4.54 -11.29 14.54
CA PRO A 35 5.88 -10.71 14.63
C PRO A 35 6.03 -9.32 14.01
N TYR A 36 5.04 -8.86 13.24
CA TYR A 36 5.03 -7.56 12.57
C TYR A 36 4.03 -6.58 13.17
N GLU A 37 3.41 -6.92 14.30
CA GLU A 37 2.40 -6.11 14.95
C GLU A 37 2.81 -5.76 16.36
N LEU A 38 2.59 -4.48 16.71
CA LEU A 38 2.75 -3.96 18.06
C LEU A 38 1.38 -3.48 18.54
N SER A 39 1.00 -3.90 19.74
CA SER A 39 -0.10 -3.30 20.49
C SER A 39 0.48 -2.19 21.36
N ILE A 40 -0.11 -1.01 21.26
CA ILE A 40 0.31 0.17 22.00
C ILE A 40 -0.88 0.64 22.82
N TYR A 41 -0.73 0.58 24.13
CA TYR A 41 -1.72 1.03 25.10
C TYR A 41 -1.24 2.31 25.74
N ASP A 42 -1.98 3.39 25.51
CA ASP A 42 -1.74 4.70 26.10
C ASP A 42 -2.72 4.95 27.25
N GLU A 43 -2.23 5.40 28.38
CA GLU A 43 -3.02 5.76 29.53
C GLU A 43 -2.63 7.16 30.03
N SER A 44 -3.61 7.96 30.40
CA SER A 44 -3.40 9.29 30.97
C SER A 44 -4.11 9.40 32.32
N LEU A 45 -3.37 9.65 33.38
CA LEU A 45 -3.90 9.88 34.71
C LEU A 45 -4.57 11.26 34.82
N PHE A 46 -4.12 12.24 34.06
CA PHE A 46 -4.69 13.57 34.02
C PHE A 46 -5.50 13.72 32.75
N GLY A 47 -6.80 13.98 32.87
CA GLY A 47 -7.66 14.22 31.72
C GLY A 47 -7.14 15.40 30.89
N VAL A 48 -6.36 15.15 29.88
CA VAL A 48 -6.02 16.13 28.85
C VAL A 48 -7.26 16.28 27.97
N ASP A 49 -7.74 17.53 27.76
CA ASP A 49 -8.93 17.85 26.99
C ASP A 49 -9.17 16.90 25.79
N GLY A 50 -9.80 15.78 26.08
CA GLY A 50 -10.52 14.95 25.15
C GLY A 50 -9.80 14.30 23.96
N LYS A 51 -8.53 14.59 23.67
CA LYS A 51 -7.90 14.08 22.43
C LYS A 51 -6.68 13.22 22.73
N ILE A 52 -6.71 11.99 22.24
CA ILE A 52 -5.55 11.09 22.23
C ILE A 52 -4.88 11.20 20.86
N PHE A 53 -3.56 11.34 20.86
CA PHE A 53 -2.79 11.48 19.63
C PHE A 53 -1.87 10.28 19.46
N ALA A 54 -1.95 9.62 18.32
CA ALA A 54 -0.95 8.67 17.88
C ALA A 54 -0.38 9.10 16.54
N GLY A 55 0.93 9.01 16.39
CA GLY A 55 1.56 9.42 15.16
C GLY A 55 2.85 8.68 14.87
N LEU A 56 3.06 8.37 13.61
CA LEU A 56 4.31 7.89 13.07
C LEU A 56 4.98 8.99 12.28
N TYR A 57 6.29 9.14 12.51
CA TYR A 57 7.13 9.99 11.68
C TYR A 57 7.88 9.12 10.68
N ARG A 58 7.66 9.35 9.39
CA ARG A 58 8.58 8.87 8.38
C ARG A 58 9.54 10.00 8.07
N THR A 59 10.77 9.84 8.48
CA THR A 59 11.85 10.60 7.87
C THR A 59 12.07 9.99 6.49
N GLY A 60 11.65 10.66 5.45
CA GLY A 60 12.09 10.38 4.10
C GLY A 60 13.58 10.67 4.04
N GLY A 61 14.40 9.79 4.60
CA GLY A 61 15.86 9.89 4.59
C GLY A 61 16.50 9.63 3.23
N ARG A 62 15.68 9.59 2.20
CA ARG A 62 16.05 9.93 0.83
C ARG A 62 15.36 11.24 0.55
N ALA A 63 16.14 12.28 0.34
CA ALA A 63 15.70 13.37 -0.48
C ALA A 63 14.83 12.75 -1.56
N LEU A 64 13.57 13.17 -1.62
CA LEU A 64 12.68 12.83 -2.72
C LEU A 64 13.57 12.91 -3.94
N ASP A 65 13.91 11.75 -4.51
CA ASP A 65 14.76 11.72 -5.68
C ASP A 65 13.84 12.22 -6.79
N LEU A 66 13.72 13.57 -6.89
CA LEU A 66 12.88 14.25 -7.88
C LEU A 66 13.18 13.74 -9.30
N LYS A 67 14.40 13.20 -9.51
CA LYS A 67 14.77 12.49 -10.72
C LYS A 67 14.08 11.14 -10.85
N ARG A 68 13.86 10.44 -9.74
CA ARG A 68 13.17 9.14 -9.75
C ARG A 68 11.68 9.32 -9.99
N ASP A 69 11.06 10.30 -9.34
CA ASP A 69 9.64 10.66 -9.57
C ASP A 69 9.39 11.19 -11.00
N ALA A 70 10.34 11.90 -11.59
CA ALA A 70 10.24 12.36 -12.97
C ALA A 70 10.39 11.23 -14.00
N LEU A 71 11.19 10.20 -13.69
CA LEU A 71 11.32 8.99 -14.52
C LEU A 71 10.13 8.04 -14.34
N ASP A 72 9.46 8.10 -13.20
CA ASP A 72 8.28 7.27 -12.87
C ASP A 72 6.98 7.75 -13.54
N GLY A 73 6.99 8.89 -14.22
CA GLY A 73 5.83 9.46 -14.93
C GLY A 73 5.47 8.80 -16.26
N GLY A 74 6.20 7.82 -16.73
CA GLY A 74 5.93 7.10 -17.98
C GLY A 74 4.82 6.05 -17.82
N MET A 75 3.90 5.99 -18.78
CA MET A 75 2.74 5.08 -18.84
C MET A 75 3.12 3.56 -18.77
N MET A 76 4.41 3.24 -18.87
CA MET A 76 4.99 1.89 -18.77
C MET A 76 5.82 1.66 -17.52
N ASN A 77 5.96 2.65 -16.66
CA ASN A 77 6.74 2.48 -15.45
C ASN A 77 5.84 1.87 -14.37
N ASN A 78 6.00 0.57 -14.20
CA ASN A 78 5.33 -0.26 -13.19
C ASN A 78 5.96 -0.01 -11.79
N SER A 79 6.21 1.26 -11.46
CA SER A 79 6.63 1.64 -10.12
C SER A 79 5.42 1.49 -9.21
N SER A 80 5.53 0.56 -8.30
CA SER A 80 4.52 0.39 -7.26
C SER A 80 4.35 1.70 -6.50
N TYR A 81 3.11 1.98 -6.13
CA TYR A 81 2.76 3.15 -5.37
C TYR A 81 3.60 3.29 -4.09
N GLU A 82 4.21 4.46 -3.90
CA GLU A 82 4.87 4.87 -2.66
C GLU A 82 4.21 6.16 -2.16
N GLY A 83 3.63 6.12 -0.96
CA GLY A 83 2.92 7.27 -0.44
C GLY A 83 2.20 6.99 0.86
N VAL A 84 1.13 7.73 1.10
CA VAL A 84 0.20 7.53 2.21
C VAL A 84 -1.10 6.96 1.66
N ALA A 85 -1.64 5.95 2.33
CA ALA A 85 -2.97 5.43 2.09
C ALA A 85 -3.81 5.56 3.36
N ILE A 86 -5.09 5.88 3.18
CA ILE A 86 -6.08 5.98 4.26
C ILE A 86 -7.29 5.14 3.83
N SER A 87 -7.77 4.31 4.76
CA SER A 87 -9.04 3.61 4.60
C SER A 87 -10.10 4.25 5.47
N SER A 88 -11.26 4.52 4.89
CA SER A 88 -12.42 5.08 5.56
C SER A 88 -13.70 4.39 5.10
N GLU A 89 -14.81 4.66 5.80
CA GLU A 89 -16.14 4.17 5.39
C GLU A 89 -16.57 4.69 4.01
N GLN A 90 -16.10 5.87 3.62
CA GLN A 90 -16.47 6.52 2.35
C GLN A 90 -15.58 6.08 1.20
N ASP A 91 -14.29 5.90 1.46
CA ASP A 91 -13.30 5.47 0.49
C ASP A 91 -12.41 4.37 1.09
N PRO A 92 -12.58 3.13 0.64
CA PRO A 92 -11.82 1.99 1.16
C PRO A 92 -10.30 2.10 0.99
N TYR A 93 -9.85 2.88 0.00
CA TYR A 93 -8.42 3.00 -0.30
C TYR A 93 -8.06 4.34 -0.97
N ASP A 94 -8.11 5.41 -0.19
CA ASP A 94 -7.69 6.75 -0.63
C ASP A 94 -6.17 6.90 -0.56
N THR A 95 -5.54 7.16 -1.69
CA THR A 95 -4.08 7.21 -1.82
C THR A 95 -3.58 8.60 -2.16
N SER A 96 -2.48 8.99 -1.54
CA SER A 96 -1.80 10.25 -1.83
C SER A 96 -0.28 10.05 -1.93
N ARG A 97 0.31 10.36 -3.10
CA ARG A 97 1.76 10.36 -3.25
C ARG A 97 2.35 11.43 -2.33
N LEU A 98 3.42 11.11 -1.62
CA LEU A 98 4.07 12.05 -0.71
C LEU A 98 4.48 13.35 -1.42
N SER A 99 4.98 13.26 -2.65
CA SER A 99 5.34 14.41 -3.48
C SER A 99 4.18 15.35 -3.86
N ARG A 100 2.94 14.94 -3.62
CA ARG A 100 1.71 15.72 -3.91
C ARG A 100 0.96 16.16 -2.66
N VAL A 101 1.51 15.88 -1.49
CA VAL A 101 0.92 16.30 -0.22
C VAL A 101 1.58 17.63 0.16
N ASP A 102 1.05 18.72 -0.38
CA ASP A 102 1.54 20.08 -0.10
C ASP A 102 0.93 20.65 1.17
N ASP A 103 -0.31 20.25 1.48
CA ASP A 103 -1.06 20.68 2.64
C ASP A 103 -1.49 19.50 3.54
N LYS A 104 -1.99 19.84 4.73
CA LYS A 104 -2.58 18.87 5.66
C LYS A 104 -3.80 18.20 5.01
N LYS A 105 -3.78 16.88 4.92
CA LYS A 105 -4.94 16.06 4.56
C LYS A 105 -5.51 15.42 5.82
N GLU A 106 -6.83 15.49 5.99
CA GLU A 106 -7.54 14.89 7.13
C GLU A 106 -8.74 14.10 6.65
N VAL A 107 -9.01 12.97 7.29
CA VAL A 107 -10.14 12.10 7.02
C VAL A 107 -10.76 11.64 8.33
N LEU A 108 -12.02 12.00 8.56
CA LEU A 108 -12.78 11.59 9.73
C LEU A 108 -13.56 10.31 9.39
N THR A 109 -13.34 9.25 10.16
CA THR A 109 -14.00 7.97 9.94
C THR A 109 -14.09 7.16 11.25
N ARG A 110 -15.05 6.26 11.32
CA ARG A 110 -15.08 5.22 12.35
C ARG A 110 -14.14 4.11 11.91
N ALA A 111 -13.36 3.56 12.84
CA ALA A 111 -12.37 2.53 12.50
C ALA A 111 -11.38 2.95 11.39
N GLY A 112 -11.08 2.07 10.45
CA GLY A 112 -10.17 2.32 9.34
C GLY A 112 -8.69 2.26 9.74
N TRP A 113 -7.85 2.74 8.85
CA TRP A 113 -6.40 2.78 9.07
C TRP A 113 -5.74 3.86 8.21
N ILE A 114 -4.54 4.26 8.64
CA ILE A 114 -3.63 5.11 7.85
C ILE A 114 -2.27 4.43 7.75
N ALA A 115 -1.65 4.44 6.58
CA ALA A 115 -0.39 3.77 6.35
C ALA A 115 0.59 4.57 5.48
N PHE A 116 1.88 4.48 5.80
CA PHE A 116 2.94 4.71 4.82
C PHE A 116 3.16 3.46 3.99
N VAL A 117 2.94 3.57 2.70
CA VAL A 117 2.99 2.47 1.75
C VAL A 117 4.25 2.54 0.92
N GLN A 118 4.97 1.43 0.84
CA GLN A 118 6.12 1.22 -0.05
C GLN A 118 5.87 0.01 -0.94
N LYS A 119 6.80 -0.27 -1.82
CA LYS A 119 6.68 -1.37 -2.80
C LYS A 119 6.33 -2.71 -2.16
N TYR A 120 7.07 -3.15 -1.16
CA TYR A 120 6.94 -4.47 -0.53
C TYR A 120 6.54 -4.42 0.94
N PHE A 121 6.69 -3.25 1.58
CA PHE A 121 6.47 -3.05 2.99
C PHE A 121 5.52 -1.89 3.22
N PHE A 122 4.91 -1.86 4.37
CA PHE A 122 4.16 -0.71 4.82
C PHE A 122 4.15 -0.61 6.35
N ALA A 123 3.83 0.57 6.84
CA ALA A 123 3.65 0.85 8.25
C ALA A 123 2.26 1.45 8.44
N ALA A 124 1.37 0.74 9.13
CA ALA A 124 -0.02 1.13 9.30
C ALA A 124 -0.37 1.32 10.77
N LEU A 125 -1.07 2.41 11.06
CA LEU A 125 -1.83 2.59 12.30
C LEU A 125 -3.26 2.15 12.04
N ILE A 126 -3.71 1.15 12.80
CA ILE A 126 -5.01 0.51 12.63
C ILE A 126 -5.90 0.93 13.80
N GLY A 127 -7.04 1.51 13.47
CA GLY A 127 -8.06 1.90 14.44
C GLY A 127 -8.95 0.73 14.89
N SER A 128 -9.66 0.94 15.99
CA SER A 128 -10.69 0.05 16.51
C SER A 128 -12.07 0.57 16.09
N ASP A 129 -13.05 -0.31 15.99
CA ASP A 129 -14.45 0.03 15.68
C ASP A 129 -15.16 0.82 16.80
N GLU A 130 -14.51 0.94 17.97
CA GLU A 130 -15.08 1.62 19.13
C GLU A 130 -14.99 3.16 19.04
N TYR A 131 -14.10 3.69 18.20
CA TYR A 131 -13.78 5.11 18.18
C TYR A 131 -13.95 5.74 16.79
N ILE A 132 -14.12 7.07 16.80
CA ILE A 132 -14.04 7.89 15.60
C ILE A 132 -12.65 8.50 15.55
N TYR A 133 -11.96 8.25 14.44
CA TYR A 133 -10.61 8.71 14.18
C TYR A 133 -10.60 9.87 13.20
N ASN A 134 -9.77 10.85 13.46
CA ASN A 134 -9.39 11.83 12.46
C ASN A 134 -7.97 11.50 12.00
N TYR A 135 -7.86 10.74 10.93
CA TYR A 135 -6.57 10.40 10.31
C TYR A 135 -6.01 11.62 9.58
N TYR A 136 -4.72 11.86 9.73
CA TYR A 136 -4.07 13.00 9.09
C TYR A 136 -2.70 12.67 8.52
N VAL A 137 -2.33 13.38 7.47
CA VAL A 137 -0.98 13.47 6.95
C VAL A 137 -0.57 14.94 6.85
N LEU A 138 0.61 15.26 7.34
CA LEU A 138 1.18 16.62 7.38
C LEU A 138 2.54 16.61 6.73
N PRO A 139 2.78 17.46 5.72
CA PRO A 139 4.13 17.75 5.29
C PRO A 139 4.85 18.56 6.36
N LYS A 140 6.12 18.27 6.55
CA LYS A 140 7.04 19.07 7.38
C LYS A 140 8.23 19.51 6.53
N GLU A 141 8.99 20.46 7.06
CA GLU A 141 10.20 20.95 6.43
C GLU A 141 11.16 19.81 6.09
N SER A 142 11.95 19.99 5.05
CA SER A 142 13.00 19.04 4.61
C SER A 142 12.49 17.69 4.08
N GLY A 143 11.29 17.64 3.46
CA GLY A 143 10.76 16.40 2.87
C GLY A 143 10.36 15.33 3.89
N VAL A 144 10.15 15.73 5.15
CA VAL A 144 9.62 14.87 6.21
C VAL A 144 8.11 14.95 6.20
N TYR A 145 7.46 13.80 6.30
CA TYR A 145 6.01 13.71 6.44
C TYR A 145 5.64 13.09 7.77
N ARG A 146 4.64 13.66 8.42
CA ARG A 146 4.03 13.11 9.63
C ARG A 146 2.66 12.58 9.28
N MET A 147 2.39 11.33 9.58
CA MET A 147 1.05 10.78 9.59
C MET A 147 0.65 10.34 10.98
N GLY A 148 -0.66 10.24 11.20
CA GLY A 148 -1.19 9.76 12.47
C GLY A 148 -2.69 9.92 12.52
N TYR A 149 -3.22 9.85 13.73
CA TYR A 149 -4.62 10.13 13.98
C TYR A 149 -4.82 10.88 15.27
N THR A 150 -5.98 11.47 15.41
CA THR A 150 -6.53 11.93 16.68
C THR A 150 -7.84 11.22 16.93
N VAL A 151 -8.08 10.80 18.16
CA VAL A 151 -9.36 10.26 18.59
C VAL A 151 -9.96 11.18 19.65
N GLU A 152 -11.26 11.45 19.55
CA GLU A 152 -11.97 12.21 20.58
C GLU A 152 -12.56 11.24 21.59
N SER A 153 -12.23 11.47 22.85
CA SER A 153 -12.86 10.72 23.94
C SER A 153 -14.18 11.40 24.32
N SER A 154 -15.27 10.67 24.23
CA SER A 154 -16.61 11.15 24.56
C SER A 154 -16.91 11.20 26.08
N SER A 155 -15.97 10.83 26.93
CA SER A 155 -16.20 10.73 28.37
C SER A 155 -15.83 12.00 29.12
N SER A 156 -16.82 12.59 29.77
CA SER A 156 -16.67 13.75 30.68
C SER A 156 -16.15 13.39 32.09
N SER A 157 -15.76 12.15 32.32
CA SER A 157 -15.32 11.68 33.63
C SER A 157 -13.83 11.86 33.83
N ASN A 158 -13.41 12.29 35.04
CA ASN A 158 -12.03 12.36 35.51
C ASN A 158 -11.35 10.99 35.69
N VAL A 159 -11.80 9.97 34.97
CA VAL A 159 -11.23 8.62 34.97
C VAL A 159 -10.06 8.59 33.99
N ALA A 160 -9.02 7.87 34.34
CA ALA A 160 -7.89 7.60 33.45
C ALA A 160 -8.39 7.22 32.05
N LYS A 161 -7.95 7.99 31.05
CA LYS A 161 -8.35 7.74 29.67
C LYS A 161 -7.30 6.83 29.06
N SER A 162 -7.74 5.65 28.69
CA SER A 162 -6.90 4.67 28.04
C SER A 162 -7.33 4.48 26.58
N HIS A 163 -6.36 4.24 25.72
CA HIS A 163 -6.59 3.96 24.32
C HIS A 163 -5.59 2.93 23.82
N GLU A 164 -6.11 1.88 23.22
CA GLU A 164 -5.31 0.86 22.56
C GLU A 164 -5.36 1.05 21.04
N HIS A 165 -4.20 0.97 20.42
CA HIS A 165 -4.09 0.98 18.98
C HIS A 165 -3.04 -0.02 18.51
N ARG A 166 -3.20 -0.47 17.28
CA ARG A 166 -2.31 -1.44 16.66
C ARG A 166 -1.44 -0.77 15.62
N LEU A 167 -0.14 -1.01 15.73
CA LEU A 167 0.83 -0.60 14.74
C LEU A 167 1.34 -1.84 14.02
N PHE A 168 1.06 -1.93 12.73
CA PHE A 168 1.63 -2.96 11.88
C PHE A 168 2.80 -2.38 11.08
N VAL A 169 3.96 -3.04 11.13
CA VAL A 169 5.13 -2.69 10.31
C VAL A 169 5.70 -3.96 9.72
N GLY A 170 5.40 -4.22 8.44
CA GLY A 170 5.77 -5.49 7.86
C GLY A 170 5.58 -5.60 6.35
N PRO A 171 5.82 -6.80 5.80
CA PRO A 171 5.64 -7.08 4.39
C PRO A 171 4.15 -7.14 4.01
N LYS A 172 3.86 -6.86 2.75
CA LYS A 172 2.50 -6.92 2.19
C LYS A 172 2.14 -8.36 1.82
N ILE A 173 1.81 -9.17 2.82
CA ILE A 173 1.35 -10.55 2.62
C ILE A 173 -0.18 -10.58 2.66
N ARG A 174 -0.81 -10.82 1.51
CA ARG A 174 -2.26 -10.69 1.34
C ARG A 174 -3.08 -11.43 2.41
N LYS A 175 -2.75 -12.69 2.69
CA LYS A 175 -3.48 -13.50 3.69
C LYS A 175 -3.44 -12.88 5.08
N ASP A 176 -2.29 -12.34 5.46
CA ASP A 176 -2.11 -11.71 6.77
C ASP A 176 -2.87 -10.37 6.85
N LEU A 177 -2.88 -9.60 5.76
CA LEU A 177 -3.53 -8.29 5.72
C LEU A 177 -5.04 -8.38 5.83
N MET A 178 -5.66 -9.33 5.13
CA MET A 178 -7.11 -9.56 5.16
C MET A 178 -7.64 -9.91 6.57
N GLN A 179 -6.80 -10.44 7.44
CA GLN A 179 -7.17 -10.83 8.80
C GLN A 179 -7.00 -9.70 9.82
N ARG A 180 -6.30 -8.62 9.47
CA ARG A 180 -5.91 -7.56 10.43
C ARG A 180 -6.83 -6.37 10.44
N ALA A 181 -7.21 -5.90 9.27
CA ALA A 181 -8.14 -4.80 9.12
C ALA A 181 -8.85 -4.89 7.77
N GLU A 182 -10.05 -4.37 7.72
CA GLU A 182 -10.85 -4.28 6.50
C GLU A 182 -10.12 -3.40 5.46
N ASN A 183 -10.10 -3.87 4.22
CA ASN A 183 -9.47 -3.20 3.08
C ASN A 183 -7.94 -3.01 3.17
N LEU A 184 -7.26 -3.61 4.15
CA LEU A 184 -5.82 -3.48 4.29
C LEU A 184 -5.06 -4.17 3.13
N GLU A 185 -5.64 -5.23 2.57
CA GLU A 185 -5.11 -5.95 1.39
C GLU A 185 -5.10 -5.10 0.12
N LEU A 186 -5.91 -4.04 0.05
CA LEU A 186 -5.91 -3.09 -1.09
C LEU A 186 -4.58 -2.32 -1.18
N SER A 187 -3.80 -2.31 -0.08
CA SER A 187 -2.44 -1.76 -0.10
C SER A 187 -1.48 -2.50 -1.05
N ILE A 188 -1.87 -3.72 -1.50
CA ILE A 188 -1.13 -4.47 -2.52
C ILE A 188 -1.55 -3.93 -3.89
N ASP A 189 -0.77 -2.99 -4.40
CA ASP A 189 -1.03 -2.42 -5.73
C ASP A 189 -0.61 -3.42 -6.81
N MET A 190 -1.58 -3.96 -7.51
CA MET A 190 -1.40 -4.82 -8.69
C MET A 190 -1.40 -4.01 -9.99
N GLY A 191 -1.46 -2.68 -9.90
CA GLY A 191 -1.53 -1.78 -11.03
C GLY A 191 -2.84 -1.89 -11.82
N TRP A 192 -2.87 -1.28 -13.00
CA TRP A 192 -4.08 -1.24 -13.85
C TRP A 192 -4.57 -2.63 -14.28
N PHE A 193 -3.67 -3.60 -14.39
CA PHE A 193 -4.01 -4.97 -14.79
C PHE A 193 -4.43 -5.88 -13.62
N TRP A 194 -4.86 -5.32 -12.50
CA TRP A 194 -5.27 -6.07 -11.30
C TRP A 194 -6.31 -7.16 -11.60
N PHE A 195 -7.25 -6.86 -12.50
CA PHE A 195 -8.32 -7.80 -12.90
C PHE A 195 -7.78 -9.05 -13.61
N LEU A 196 -6.62 -8.96 -14.25
CA LEU A 196 -5.92 -10.09 -14.86
C LEU A 196 -4.93 -10.75 -13.90
N ALA A 197 -4.20 -9.94 -13.14
CA ALA A 197 -3.20 -10.41 -12.19
C ALA A 197 -3.82 -11.25 -11.06
N GLN A 198 -4.97 -10.83 -10.53
CA GLN A 198 -5.62 -11.50 -9.42
C GLN A 198 -6.05 -12.95 -9.73
N PRO A 199 -6.73 -13.27 -10.84
CA PRO A 199 -7.01 -14.67 -11.21
C PRO A 199 -5.75 -15.48 -11.44
N MET A 200 -4.70 -14.87 -12.02
CA MET A 200 -3.43 -15.58 -12.24
C MET A 200 -2.77 -15.98 -10.92
N VAL A 201 -2.75 -15.08 -9.93
CA VAL A 201 -2.22 -15.36 -8.58
C VAL A 201 -3.04 -16.48 -7.93
N LEU A 202 -4.39 -16.44 -8.01
CA LEU A 202 -5.24 -17.49 -7.44
C LEU A 202 -4.95 -18.86 -8.05
N VAL A 203 -4.77 -18.94 -9.37
CA VAL A 203 -4.41 -20.20 -10.05
C VAL A 203 -3.03 -20.67 -9.64
N MET A 204 -2.07 -19.76 -9.52
CA MET A 204 -0.72 -20.11 -9.04
C MET A 204 -0.75 -20.61 -7.58
N ASP A 205 -1.50 -19.97 -6.69
CA ASP A 205 -1.68 -20.40 -5.31
C ASP A 205 -2.32 -21.79 -5.24
N TRP A 206 -3.32 -22.05 -6.09
CA TRP A 206 -3.97 -23.35 -6.19
C TRP A 206 -2.98 -24.45 -6.65
N ILE A 207 -2.21 -24.21 -7.71
CA ILE A 207 -1.16 -25.14 -8.17
C ILE A 207 -0.12 -25.37 -7.08
N ASN A 208 0.32 -24.29 -6.41
CA ASN A 208 1.32 -24.37 -5.33
C ASN A 208 0.83 -25.17 -4.13
N GLY A 209 -0.48 -25.17 -3.87
CA GLY A 209 -1.10 -26.00 -2.84
C GLY A 209 -0.88 -27.51 -3.03
N TYR A 210 -0.69 -27.97 -4.28
CA TYR A 210 -0.34 -29.35 -4.59
C TYR A 210 1.16 -29.61 -4.69
N LEU A 211 1.90 -28.67 -5.27
CA LEU A 211 3.32 -28.85 -5.58
C LEU A 211 4.23 -28.47 -4.43
N ASN A 212 3.78 -27.61 -3.51
CA ASN A 212 4.57 -27.03 -2.41
C ASN A 212 5.94 -26.49 -2.85
N ASN A 213 6.03 -26.05 -4.11
CA ASN A 213 7.25 -25.55 -4.72
C ASN A 213 6.93 -24.46 -5.76
N TRP A 214 7.27 -23.22 -5.44
CA TRP A 214 7.00 -22.08 -6.31
C TRP A 214 7.71 -22.14 -7.66
N GLY A 215 8.92 -22.75 -7.73
CA GLY A 215 9.63 -22.92 -8.98
C GLY A 215 8.87 -23.83 -9.96
N LEU A 216 8.42 -24.99 -9.48
CA LEU A 216 7.58 -25.90 -10.29
C LEU A 216 6.23 -25.28 -10.62
N THR A 217 5.64 -24.55 -9.69
CA THR A 217 4.37 -23.82 -9.91
C THR A 217 4.47 -22.87 -11.10
N ILE A 218 5.53 -22.07 -11.16
CA ILE A 218 5.77 -21.13 -12.26
C ILE A 218 5.91 -21.87 -13.60
N ILE A 219 6.64 -22.99 -13.63
CA ILE A 219 6.83 -23.80 -14.85
C ILE A 219 5.47 -24.33 -15.33
N VAL A 220 4.71 -24.99 -14.45
CA VAL A 220 3.39 -25.57 -14.78
C VAL A 220 2.43 -24.48 -15.23
N PHE A 221 2.35 -23.37 -14.48
CA PHE A 221 1.51 -22.24 -14.84
C PHE A 221 1.86 -21.66 -16.22
N THR A 222 3.16 -21.52 -16.51
CA THR A 222 3.62 -21.03 -17.82
C THR A 222 3.19 -21.96 -18.96
N ILE A 223 3.27 -23.28 -18.76
CA ILE A 223 2.81 -24.27 -19.75
C ILE A 223 1.30 -24.13 -19.96
N LEU A 224 0.52 -24.04 -18.89
CA LEU A 224 -0.94 -23.88 -18.97
C LEU A 224 -1.34 -22.63 -19.75
N ILE A 225 -0.72 -21.49 -19.45
CA ILE A 225 -0.98 -20.23 -20.16
C ILE A 225 -0.61 -20.33 -21.63
N LYS A 226 0.53 -20.94 -21.97
CA LYS A 226 0.93 -21.17 -23.37
C LYS A 226 -0.06 -22.07 -24.12
N LEU A 227 -0.54 -23.11 -23.48
CA LEU A 227 -1.55 -24.01 -24.08
C LEU A 227 -2.88 -23.27 -24.29
N LEU A 228 -3.32 -22.48 -23.32
CA LEU A 228 -4.54 -21.69 -23.41
C LEU A 228 -4.49 -20.70 -24.58
N PHE A 229 -3.36 -19.99 -24.76
CA PHE A 229 -3.18 -19.02 -25.84
C PHE A 229 -2.67 -19.61 -27.16
N TRP A 230 -2.41 -20.91 -27.23
CA TRP A 230 -1.94 -21.59 -28.45
C TRP A 230 -2.79 -21.29 -29.69
N PRO A 231 -4.14 -21.41 -29.66
CA PRO A 231 -4.94 -21.18 -30.87
C PRO A 231 -4.86 -19.74 -31.37
N VAL A 232 -4.77 -18.76 -30.46
CA VAL A 232 -4.64 -17.35 -30.83
C VAL A 232 -3.25 -17.10 -31.45
N THR A 233 -2.22 -17.63 -30.82
CA THR A 233 -0.83 -17.51 -31.27
C THR A 233 -0.66 -18.16 -32.65
N ALA A 234 -1.23 -19.35 -32.86
CA ALA A 234 -1.19 -20.05 -34.13
C ALA A 234 -1.86 -19.26 -35.26
N LYS A 235 -3.01 -18.60 -34.98
CA LYS A 235 -3.65 -17.69 -35.95
C LYS A 235 -2.76 -16.50 -36.29
N SER A 236 -2.15 -15.89 -35.31
CA SER A 236 -1.24 -14.75 -35.50
C SER A 236 -0.05 -15.12 -36.39
N PHE A 237 0.59 -16.27 -36.14
CA PHE A 237 1.69 -16.75 -36.98
C PHE A 237 1.26 -17.07 -38.41
N ARG A 238 0.07 -17.66 -38.61
CA ARG A 238 -0.48 -17.90 -39.96
C ARG A 238 -0.72 -16.59 -40.72
N SER A 239 -1.29 -15.58 -40.06
CA SER A 239 -1.51 -14.26 -40.65
C SER A 239 -0.18 -13.59 -41.01
N MET A 240 0.81 -13.67 -40.13
CA MET A 240 2.15 -13.12 -40.39
C MET A 240 2.86 -13.84 -41.56
N ALA A 241 2.71 -15.17 -41.67
CA ALA A 241 3.25 -15.94 -42.76
C ALA A 241 2.58 -15.59 -44.10
N ALA A 242 1.25 -15.35 -44.10
CA ALA A 242 0.53 -14.87 -45.27
C ALA A 242 1.01 -13.49 -45.71
N MET A 243 1.18 -12.57 -44.76
CA MET A 243 1.69 -11.22 -45.04
C MET A 243 3.09 -11.25 -45.67
N ARG A 244 3.99 -12.14 -45.18
CA ARG A 244 5.31 -12.32 -45.77
C ARG A 244 5.29 -12.77 -47.23
N LYS A 245 4.30 -13.52 -47.63
CA LYS A 245 4.14 -13.97 -49.04
C LYS A 245 3.70 -12.84 -49.95
N ILE A 246 2.90 -11.90 -49.44
CA ILE A 246 2.35 -10.76 -50.21
C ILE A 246 3.32 -9.58 -50.20
N THR A 247 4.26 -9.51 -49.26
CA THR A 247 5.23 -8.40 -49.13
C THR A 247 6.02 -8.11 -50.45
N PRO A 248 6.52 -9.12 -51.22
CA PRO A 248 7.23 -8.83 -52.46
C PRO A 248 6.30 -8.19 -53.51
N GLU A 249 5.07 -8.67 -53.67
CA GLU A 249 4.07 -8.11 -54.59
C GLU A 249 3.70 -6.68 -54.22
N LEU A 250 3.54 -6.41 -52.93
CA LEU A 250 3.30 -5.06 -52.40
C LEU A 250 4.48 -4.11 -52.68
N ASN A 251 5.70 -4.61 -52.64
CA ASN A 251 6.88 -3.81 -52.94
C ASN A 251 6.98 -3.51 -54.45
N GLU A 252 6.66 -4.44 -55.32
CA GLU A 252 6.58 -4.22 -56.75
C GLU A 252 5.53 -3.17 -57.12
N VAL A 253 4.34 -3.24 -56.52
CA VAL A 253 3.28 -2.24 -56.74
C VAL A 253 3.73 -0.85 -56.22
N LYS A 254 4.41 -0.81 -55.09
CA LYS A 254 4.96 0.44 -54.58
C LYS A 254 6.05 1.05 -55.45
N GLU A 255 6.88 0.25 -56.10
CA GLU A 255 7.90 0.70 -57.10
C GLU A 255 7.27 1.18 -58.38
N ILE A 256 6.29 0.46 -58.91
CA ILE A 256 5.62 0.83 -60.18
C ILE A 256 4.82 2.12 -60.05
N TYR A 257 4.14 2.34 -58.90
CA TYR A 257 3.26 3.49 -58.66
C TYR A 257 3.88 4.52 -57.69
N LYS A 258 5.18 4.68 -57.69
CA LYS A 258 5.94 5.53 -56.73
C LYS A 258 5.45 6.97 -56.66
N ASP A 259 4.97 7.49 -57.81
CA ASP A 259 4.54 8.91 -57.96
C ASP A 259 3.00 9.07 -57.90
N ASP A 260 2.20 8.00 -57.82
CA ASP A 260 0.75 8.08 -57.80
C ASP A 260 0.13 7.33 -56.60
N ARG A 261 -0.01 8.06 -55.49
CA ARG A 261 -0.56 7.50 -54.23
C ARG A 261 -2.00 7.01 -54.36
N GLN A 262 -2.81 7.56 -55.28
CA GLN A 262 -4.19 7.10 -55.45
C GLN A 262 -4.24 5.73 -56.13
N LYS A 263 -3.35 5.44 -57.08
CA LYS A 263 -3.27 4.12 -57.70
C LYS A 263 -2.59 3.07 -56.84
N GLN A 264 -1.79 3.48 -55.83
CA GLN A 264 -1.24 2.57 -54.83
C GLN A 264 -2.32 2.05 -53.85
N ALA A 265 -3.41 2.82 -53.63
CA ALA A 265 -4.46 2.49 -52.67
C ALA A 265 -5.64 1.70 -53.25
N ASN A 266 -5.79 1.68 -54.56
CA ASN A 266 -6.79 0.91 -55.32
C ASN A 266 -6.19 -0.40 -55.83
#